data_4a91e8b2d8d2cd58c581d4e7661cb052
#
_entry.id   4a91e8b2d8d2cd58c581d4e7661cb052
#
_cell.length_a   1.000
_cell.length_b   1.000
_cell.length_c   1.000
_cell.angle_alpha   90.00
_cell.angle_beta   90.00
_cell.angle_gamma   90.00
#
_symmetry.space_group_name_H-M   'P 1'
#
loop_
_entity.id
_entity.type
_entity.pdbx_description
1 polymer ?
#
loop_
_entity_poly.entity_id
_entity_poly.type
_entity_poly.pdbx_seq_one_letter_code
_entity_poly.pdbx_strand_id
1 'polypeptide(L)'
;MGSTQKIDLYENFKSINSIDAEKYKRYDVKRGLRNADGTGVLAGLTGISNVHGYVMSDGEKRADEGELRLRGYDLYDLLGVDAKDRRFNYEEVSYLLLMGELPTEQQLSDYIATIDAQRELPDGFTASTIMRDTPPDIMNVLARTILLLYAYDENAEDRSVQHEISTAISLISRLPRIMVLTYYAIRARYNNESMIMHRFIPGQSTAETILSMLRPDRQFTPEEARMLDIMLCLHAEHGGGNNSSFTTHVLTSADTDAYSTYAAAIGSLKGRKHGGANHQVLAMQKEIKDNVVNWENDDEVAAYLAKIVNKQAYDKSGLVYGMGHAVYTLSDPRAVICKRFAEKLAIGTEFEAEFRLLEKIERLAPEVILNEKGTRKDMCANVDMYSGFVYSMLGIPEDLFTPLFACARMSGWAAHRFEEIVSGKRIIRPAYKSIYSKKRAYIPMDER
;
A
#
# COMPACT_ATOMS: atom_id res chain seq x y z
N MET A 1 -19.21 -25.75 29.72
CA MET A 1 -19.46 -26.16 28.32
C MET A 1 -18.26 -26.93 27.85
N GLY A 2 -18.42 -28.24 27.58
CA GLY A 2 -17.30 -29.13 27.35
C GLY A 2 -16.61 -28.91 26.02
N SER A 3 -15.32 -29.30 25.95
CA SER A 3 -14.43 -29.15 24.76
C SER A 3 -15.00 -29.79 23.48
N THR A 4 -15.91 -30.72 23.59
CA THR A 4 -16.53 -31.48 22.48
C THR A 4 -17.42 -30.59 21.60
N GLN A 5 -18.22 -29.66 22.17
CA GLN A 5 -19.10 -28.79 21.39
C GLN A 5 -18.33 -27.77 20.53
N LYS A 6 -17.13 -27.35 20.96
CA LYS A 6 -16.28 -26.43 20.15
C LYS A 6 -15.70 -27.11 18.93
N ILE A 7 -15.42 -28.39 18.98
CA ILE A 7 -14.84 -29.18 17.88
C ILE A 7 -15.86 -29.30 16.74
N ASP A 8 -17.12 -29.61 17.03
CA ASP A 8 -18.18 -29.71 16.01
C ASP A 8 -18.42 -28.42 15.24
N LEU A 9 -18.34 -27.26 15.92
CA LEU A 9 -18.47 -25.94 15.27
C LEU A 9 -17.33 -25.68 14.27
N TYR A 10 -16.12 -26.14 14.56
CA TYR A 10 -14.95 -25.94 13.70
C TYR A 10 -14.87 -26.97 12.56
N GLU A 11 -15.22 -28.21 12.79
CA GLU A 11 -15.18 -29.28 11.77
C GLU A 11 -16.10 -28.99 10.60
N ASN A 12 -17.30 -28.47 10.85
CA ASN A 12 -18.27 -28.17 9.81
C ASN A 12 -18.04 -26.78 9.15
N PHE A 13 -17.22 -25.91 9.73
CA PHE A 13 -17.04 -24.53 9.25
C PHE A 13 -16.58 -24.46 7.79
N LYS A 14 -15.57 -25.26 7.41
CA LYS A 14 -15.03 -25.25 6.04
C LYS A 14 -16.03 -25.81 5.03
N SER A 15 -16.70 -26.90 5.35
CA SER A 15 -17.66 -27.55 4.44
C SER A 15 -18.88 -26.66 4.20
N ILE A 16 -19.41 -26.04 5.24
CA ILE A 16 -20.59 -25.16 5.17
C ILE A 16 -20.29 -23.88 4.38
N ASN A 17 -19.08 -23.34 4.53
CA ASN A 17 -18.69 -22.05 3.93
C ASN A 17 -17.91 -22.22 2.61
N SER A 18 -17.70 -23.44 2.12
CA SER A 18 -17.04 -23.65 0.83
C SER A 18 -18.04 -23.54 -0.32
N ILE A 19 -17.61 -22.90 -1.41
CA ILE A 19 -18.36 -22.83 -2.66
C ILE A 19 -17.56 -23.59 -3.71
N ASP A 20 -18.22 -24.59 -4.35
CA ASP A 20 -17.64 -25.37 -5.41
C ASP A 20 -17.14 -24.47 -6.56
N ALA A 21 -15.90 -24.70 -7.01
CA ALA A 21 -15.25 -23.92 -8.05
C ALA A 21 -16.02 -23.96 -9.38
N GLU A 22 -16.70 -25.07 -9.70
CA GLU A 22 -17.49 -25.20 -10.93
C GLU A 22 -18.71 -24.25 -10.94
N LYS A 23 -19.25 -23.88 -9.77
CA LYS A 23 -20.35 -22.90 -9.70
C LYS A 23 -19.90 -21.52 -10.16
N TYR A 24 -18.66 -21.12 -9.87
CA TYR A 24 -18.11 -19.85 -10.36
C TYR A 24 -18.04 -19.82 -11.89
N LYS A 25 -17.59 -20.91 -12.51
CA LYS A 25 -17.56 -21.05 -13.97
C LYS A 25 -18.97 -21.04 -14.56
N ARG A 26 -19.86 -21.85 -13.98
CA ARG A 26 -21.26 -22.00 -14.44
C ARG A 26 -22.02 -20.66 -14.48
N TYR A 27 -21.78 -19.79 -13.51
CA TYR A 27 -22.45 -18.48 -13.40
C TYR A 27 -21.61 -17.33 -13.96
N ASP A 28 -20.49 -17.61 -14.60
CA ASP A 28 -19.53 -16.63 -15.11
C ASP A 28 -19.14 -15.57 -14.07
N VAL A 29 -18.92 -15.98 -12.83
CA VAL A 29 -18.55 -15.07 -11.74
C VAL A 29 -17.13 -14.59 -11.89
N LYS A 30 -16.94 -13.30 -11.99
CA LYS A 30 -15.64 -12.65 -12.10
C LYS A 30 -14.97 -12.56 -10.71
N ARG A 31 -14.30 -13.66 -10.31
CA ARG A 31 -13.65 -13.76 -8.97
C ARG A 31 -12.58 -12.67 -8.81
N GLY A 32 -12.68 -11.89 -7.70
CA GLY A 32 -11.79 -10.77 -7.46
C GLY A 32 -11.93 -9.65 -8.49
N LEU A 33 -13.09 -9.56 -9.16
CA LEU A 33 -13.36 -8.62 -10.26
C LEU A 33 -12.32 -8.74 -11.41
N ARG A 34 -11.96 -10.01 -11.75
CA ARG A 34 -11.04 -10.33 -12.84
C ARG A 34 -11.72 -11.21 -13.90
N ASN A 35 -11.46 -10.89 -15.16
CA ASN A 35 -11.81 -11.72 -16.30
C ASN A 35 -10.92 -12.97 -16.38
N ALA A 36 -11.28 -13.93 -17.21
CA ALA A 36 -10.53 -15.18 -17.37
C ALA A 36 -9.11 -14.97 -17.93
N ASP A 37 -8.90 -13.94 -18.73
CA ASP A 37 -7.61 -13.50 -19.25
C ASP A 37 -6.74 -12.73 -18.24
N GLY A 38 -7.27 -12.51 -17.02
CA GLY A 38 -6.61 -11.79 -15.94
C GLY A 38 -6.77 -10.25 -16.01
N THR A 39 -7.49 -9.71 -16.99
CA THR A 39 -7.83 -8.27 -17.03
C THR A 39 -8.82 -7.91 -15.93
N GLY A 40 -8.82 -6.65 -15.49
CA GLY A 40 -9.79 -6.15 -14.52
C GLY A 40 -11.18 -5.99 -15.13
N VAL A 41 -12.22 -6.27 -14.35
CA VAL A 41 -13.58 -5.81 -14.70
C VAL A 41 -13.62 -4.30 -14.61
N LEU A 42 -14.13 -3.62 -15.65
CA LEU A 42 -14.31 -2.18 -15.60
C LEU A 42 -15.43 -1.84 -14.62
N ALA A 43 -15.06 -1.35 -13.44
CA ALA A 43 -15.98 -1.06 -12.34
C ALA A 43 -16.33 0.44 -12.23
N GLY A 44 -15.51 1.33 -12.80
CA GLY A 44 -15.71 2.78 -12.74
C GLY A 44 -14.80 3.52 -13.72
N LEU A 45 -14.96 4.84 -13.73
CA LEU A 45 -14.08 5.78 -14.43
C LEU A 45 -13.39 6.66 -13.40
N THR A 46 -12.17 7.08 -13.69
CA THR A 46 -11.41 7.99 -12.82
C THR A 46 -10.57 8.96 -13.63
N GLY A 47 -10.52 10.22 -13.19
CA GLY A 47 -9.59 11.23 -13.65
C GLY A 47 -8.37 11.38 -12.72
N ILE A 48 -8.23 10.53 -11.67
CA ILE A 48 -7.17 10.67 -10.67
C ILE A 48 -5.84 10.09 -11.19
N SER A 49 -5.89 8.89 -11.76
CA SER A 49 -4.69 8.23 -12.28
C SER A 49 -4.98 7.28 -13.43
N ASN A 50 -3.95 7.07 -14.26
CA ASN A 50 -3.93 6.04 -15.29
C ASN A 50 -2.79 5.06 -15.01
N VAL A 51 -3.15 3.77 -14.85
CA VAL A 51 -2.22 2.66 -14.65
C VAL A 51 -2.25 1.80 -15.89
N HIS A 52 -1.23 1.93 -16.75
CA HIS A 52 -1.12 1.23 -18.02
C HIS A 52 0.07 0.26 -18.00
N GLY A 53 -0.07 -0.91 -18.62
CA GLY A 53 1.00 -1.92 -18.70
C GLY A 53 0.67 -3.04 -19.70
N TYR A 54 -0.38 -2.88 -20.50
CA TYR A 54 -0.74 -3.76 -21.60
C TYR A 54 -1.73 -3.08 -22.52
N VAL A 55 -1.78 -3.50 -23.79
CA VAL A 55 -2.78 -3.11 -24.78
C VAL A 55 -3.67 -4.29 -25.14
N MET A 56 -4.91 -4.00 -25.50
CA MET A 56 -5.82 -4.99 -26.10
C MET A 56 -5.76 -4.85 -27.63
N SER A 57 -5.31 -5.90 -28.33
CA SER A 57 -5.25 -5.94 -29.79
C SER A 57 -5.91 -7.22 -30.27
N ASP A 58 -6.91 -7.08 -31.15
CA ASP A 58 -7.70 -8.20 -31.70
C ASP A 58 -8.34 -9.12 -30.64
N GLY A 59 -8.69 -8.55 -29.47
CA GLY A 59 -9.26 -9.28 -28.34
C GLY A 59 -8.23 -10.01 -27.47
N GLU A 60 -6.95 -9.88 -27.77
CA GLU A 60 -5.86 -10.45 -26.99
C GLU A 60 -5.11 -9.39 -26.21
N LYS A 61 -4.67 -9.77 -25.00
CA LYS A 61 -3.80 -8.94 -24.17
C LYS A 61 -2.37 -9.05 -24.66
N ARG A 62 -1.78 -7.89 -25.05
CA ARG A 62 -0.36 -7.78 -25.41
C ARG A 62 0.37 -6.97 -24.36
N ALA A 63 1.57 -7.43 -24.00
CA ALA A 63 2.44 -6.72 -23.08
C ALA A 63 2.85 -5.35 -23.62
N ASP A 64 2.95 -4.38 -22.72
CA ASP A 64 3.39 -3.03 -23.03
C ASP A 64 4.21 -2.47 -21.87
N GLU A 65 4.98 -1.41 -22.12
CA GLU A 65 5.70 -0.71 -21.07
C GLU A 65 4.74 -0.11 -20.06
N GLY A 66 5.15 -0.15 -18.80
CA GLY A 66 4.34 0.40 -17.71
C GLY A 66 4.35 1.92 -17.70
N GLU A 67 3.18 2.51 -17.61
CA GLU A 67 3.00 3.94 -17.34
C GLU A 67 2.17 4.16 -16.09
N LEU A 68 2.51 5.18 -15.34
CA LEU A 68 1.69 5.71 -14.27
C LEU A 68 1.58 7.23 -14.44
N ARG A 69 0.36 7.69 -14.71
CA ARG A 69 0.05 9.12 -14.81
C ARG A 69 -0.85 9.51 -13.65
N LEU A 70 -0.53 10.60 -12.99
CA LEU A 70 -1.34 11.21 -11.94
C LEU A 70 -1.96 12.49 -12.47
N ARG A 71 -3.29 12.56 -12.51
CA ARG A 71 -4.02 13.68 -13.12
C ARG A 71 -3.55 14.01 -14.56
N GLY A 72 -3.10 12.97 -15.29
CA GLY A 72 -2.60 13.12 -16.66
C GLY A 72 -1.11 13.39 -16.79
N TYR A 73 -0.41 13.75 -15.72
CA TYR A 73 1.04 13.97 -15.70
C TYR A 73 1.80 12.68 -15.48
N ASP A 74 2.86 12.46 -16.25
CA ASP A 74 3.70 11.28 -16.10
C ASP A 74 4.48 11.31 -14.79
N LEU A 75 4.62 10.14 -14.14
CA LEU A 75 5.30 10.03 -12.85
C LEU A 75 6.79 10.39 -12.95
N TYR A 76 7.48 10.07 -14.07
CA TYR A 76 8.87 10.44 -14.28
C TYR A 76 9.05 11.97 -14.31
N ASP A 77 8.14 12.67 -14.98
CA ASP A 77 8.15 14.12 -15.08
C ASP A 77 7.86 14.77 -13.73
N LEU A 78 6.83 14.29 -13.03
CA LEU A 78 6.47 14.79 -11.70
C LEU A 78 7.61 14.65 -10.70
N LEU A 79 8.30 13.52 -10.69
CA LEU A 79 9.46 13.30 -9.82
C LEU A 79 10.72 13.95 -10.36
N GLY A 80 10.65 14.46 -11.59
CA GLY A 80 11.75 15.06 -12.28
C GLY A 80 13.00 14.17 -12.19
N VAL A 81 12.94 12.88 -12.50
CA VAL A 81 13.99 11.86 -12.33
C VAL A 81 15.31 12.26 -12.98
N ASP A 82 15.28 13.10 -14.00
CA ASP A 82 16.45 13.56 -14.77
C ASP A 82 16.90 15.01 -14.51
N ALA A 83 16.15 15.78 -13.68
CA ALA A 83 16.53 17.17 -13.39
C ALA A 83 17.65 17.28 -12.34
N LYS A 84 18.50 18.31 -12.45
CA LYS A 84 19.66 18.51 -11.56
C LYS A 84 19.28 19.20 -10.24
N ASP A 85 18.33 20.13 -10.27
CA ASP A 85 17.90 20.90 -9.10
C ASP A 85 16.52 20.42 -8.67
N ARG A 86 16.41 19.96 -7.40
CA ARG A 86 15.20 19.34 -6.93
C ARG A 86 14.83 19.77 -5.53
N ARG A 87 13.63 20.29 -5.48
CA ARG A 87 12.81 20.42 -4.29
C ARG A 87 12.13 19.08 -3.95
N PHE A 88 11.51 18.99 -2.79
CA PHE A 88 10.63 17.92 -2.41
C PHE A 88 9.35 17.94 -3.26
N ASN A 89 8.85 16.75 -3.61
CA ASN A 89 7.76 16.59 -4.58
C ASN A 89 6.48 16.05 -3.94
N TYR A 90 6.53 15.44 -2.75
CA TYR A 90 5.36 14.80 -2.18
C TYR A 90 4.22 15.79 -1.93
N GLU A 91 4.50 16.98 -1.42
CA GLU A 91 3.50 18.03 -1.22
C GLU A 91 2.89 18.51 -2.55
N GLU A 92 3.70 18.62 -3.59
CA GLU A 92 3.23 18.98 -4.93
C GLU A 92 2.33 17.88 -5.54
N VAL A 93 2.74 16.61 -5.43
CA VAL A 93 1.95 15.46 -5.87
C VAL A 93 0.65 15.34 -5.06
N SER A 94 0.72 15.55 -3.75
CA SER A 94 -0.45 15.55 -2.88
C SER A 94 -1.43 16.67 -3.28
N TYR A 95 -0.93 17.89 -3.50
CA TYR A 95 -1.76 19.00 -4.00
C TYR A 95 -2.40 18.65 -5.35
N LEU A 96 -1.60 18.16 -6.31
CA LEU A 96 -2.09 17.76 -7.63
C LEU A 96 -3.23 16.73 -7.54
N LEU A 97 -3.07 15.71 -6.71
CA LEU A 97 -4.08 14.67 -6.52
C LEU A 97 -5.40 15.26 -5.98
N LEU A 98 -5.32 16.16 -4.99
CA LEU A 98 -6.49 16.75 -4.33
C LEU A 98 -7.18 17.80 -5.21
N MET A 99 -6.39 18.70 -5.82
CA MET A 99 -6.90 19.89 -6.53
C MET A 99 -7.05 19.67 -8.03
N GLY A 100 -6.42 18.65 -8.61
CA GLY A 100 -6.56 18.28 -10.02
C GLY A 100 -5.58 18.94 -10.97
N GLU A 101 -4.87 20.00 -10.55
CA GLU A 101 -3.91 20.76 -11.35
C GLU A 101 -2.62 21.00 -10.55
N LEU A 102 -1.51 21.18 -11.25
CA LEU A 102 -0.24 21.53 -10.61
C LEU A 102 -0.34 22.90 -9.91
N PRO A 103 0.21 23.02 -8.69
CA PRO A 103 0.19 24.31 -7.98
C PRO A 103 1.13 25.32 -8.61
N THR A 104 0.73 26.58 -8.55
CA THR A 104 1.71 27.69 -8.64
C THR A 104 2.61 27.67 -7.41
N GLU A 105 3.74 28.39 -7.46
CA GLU A 105 4.65 28.50 -6.32
C GLU A 105 3.94 29.01 -5.05
N GLN A 106 3.09 30.02 -5.19
CA GLN A 106 2.30 30.55 -4.08
C GLN A 106 1.31 29.52 -3.53
N GLN A 107 0.58 28.81 -4.40
CA GLN A 107 -0.36 27.77 -3.97
C GLN A 107 0.33 26.62 -3.25
N LEU A 108 1.52 26.20 -3.71
CA LEU A 108 2.29 25.18 -3.04
C LEU A 108 2.76 25.63 -1.67
N SER A 109 3.26 26.90 -1.58
CA SER A 109 3.66 27.51 -0.31
C SER A 109 2.50 27.57 0.70
N ASP A 110 1.32 28.00 0.26
CA ASP A 110 0.13 28.08 1.10
C ASP A 110 -0.34 26.68 1.54
N TYR A 111 -0.25 25.69 0.66
CA TYR A 111 -0.58 24.30 0.97
C TYR A 111 0.38 23.70 2.02
N ILE A 112 1.68 23.92 1.87
CA ILE A 112 2.69 23.49 2.87
C ILE A 112 2.44 24.15 4.22
N ALA A 113 2.15 25.45 4.24
CA ALA A 113 1.81 26.17 5.47
C ALA A 113 0.53 25.60 6.12
N THR A 114 -0.46 25.18 5.32
CA THR A 114 -1.68 24.55 5.80
C THR A 114 -1.40 23.17 6.42
N ILE A 115 -0.54 22.37 5.78
CA ILE A 115 -0.08 21.08 6.32
C ILE A 115 0.62 21.28 7.67
N ASP A 116 1.56 22.22 7.73
CA ASP A 116 2.31 22.52 8.97
C ASP A 116 1.39 22.95 10.12
N ALA A 117 0.42 23.81 9.85
CA ALA A 117 -0.54 24.29 10.85
C ALA A 117 -1.42 23.16 11.42
N GLN A 118 -1.60 22.06 10.67
CA GLN A 118 -2.46 20.95 11.07
C GLN A 118 -1.71 19.72 11.60
N ARG A 119 -0.38 19.75 11.71
CA ARG A 119 0.44 18.63 12.21
C ARG A 119 0.22 18.33 13.70
N GLU A 120 -0.24 19.30 14.48
CA GLU A 120 -0.50 19.07 15.91
C GLU A 120 -1.72 18.17 16.13
N LEU A 121 -1.58 17.28 17.11
CA LEU A 121 -2.68 16.43 17.57
C LEU A 121 -3.50 17.16 18.63
N PRO A 122 -4.79 16.84 18.79
CA PRO A 122 -5.61 17.41 19.86
C PRO A 122 -4.97 17.20 21.25
N ASP A 123 -5.24 18.10 22.16
CA ASP A 123 -4.71 18.06 23.52
C ASP A 123 -5.04 16.72 24.22
N GLY A 124 -4.04 16.11 24.83
CA GLY A 124 -4.17 14.83 25.52
C GLY A 124 -4.30 13.60 24.60
N PHE A 125 -4.47 13.78 23.29
CA PHE A 125 -4.72 12.70 22.33
C PHE A 125 -3.62 11.64 22.33
N THR A 126 -2.37 12.04 22.37
CA THR A 126 -1.23 11.10 22.40
C THR A 126 -1.30 10.17 23.61
N ALA A 127 -1.51 10.73 24.80
CA ALA A 127 -1.56 9.96 26.04
C ALA A 127 -2.80 9.06 26.13
N SER A 128 -3.98 9.60 25.81
CA SER A 128 -5.25 8.89 25.95
C SER A 128 -5.53 7.86 24.87
N THR A 129 -4.95 8.05 23.68
CA THR A 129 -5.25 7.24 22.47
C THR A 129 -4.08 6.38 22.01
N ILE A 130 -2.90 6.99 21.85
CA ILE A 130 -1.75 6.29 21.29
C ILE A 130 -1.04 5.47 22.36
N MET A 131 -0.78 6.04 23.56
CA MET A 131 0.01 5.36 24.59
C MET A 131 -0.80 4.38 25.44
N ARG A 132 -2.07 4.66 25.69
CA ARG A 132 -2.88 3.92 26.66
C ARG A 132 -3.09 2.45 26.29
N ASP A 133 -3.61 2.17 25.11
CA ASP A 133 -4.04 0.83 24.71
C ASP A 133 -3.41 0.44 23.35
N THR A 134 -2.08 0.54 23.25
CA THR A 134 -1.33 0.29 22.01
C THR A 134 -1.16 -1.22 21.80
N PRO A 135 -1.78 -1.82 20.76
CA PRO A 135 -1.48 -3.17 20.32
C PRO A 135 -0.15 -3.18 19.54
N PRO A 136 0.50 -4.35 19.36
CA PRO A 136 1.75 -4.46 18.61
C PRO A 136 1.53 -4.41 17.08
N ASP A 137 0.70 -3.49 16.59
CA ASP A 137 0.34 -3.36 15.17
C ASP A 137 0.01 -1.89 14.85
N ILE A 138 0.95 -1.21 14.20
CA ILE A 138 0.85 0.21 13.87
C ILE A 138 -0.36 0.48 12.96
N MET A 139 -0.61 -0.36 11.96
CA MET A 139 -1.74 -0.18 11.04
C MET A 139 -3.10 -0.24 11.75
N ASN A 140 -3.22 -1.10 12.78
CA ASN A 140 -4.43 -1.14 13.61
C ASN A 140 -4.59 0.17 14.38
N VAL A 141 -3.50 0.69 14.95
CA VAL A 141 -3.53 1.97 15.68
C VAL A 141 -3.89 3.11 14.74
N LEU A 142 -3.31 3.17 13.52
CA LEU A 142 -3.64 4.20 12.53
C LEU A 142 -5.14 4.20 12.21
N ALA A 143 -5.72 3.04 11.88
CA ALA A 143 -7.15 2.95 11.58
C ALA A 143 -8.03 3.39 12.77
N ARG A 144 -7.73 2.92 13.97
CA ARG A 144 -8.43 3.30 15.20
C ARG A 144 -8.30 4.79 15.51
N THR A 145 -7.12 5.34 15.29
CA THR A 145 -6.81 6.73 15.57
C THR A 145 -7.58 7.68 14.64
N ILE A 146 -7.71 7.33 13.37
CA ILE A 146 -8.56 8.08 12.43
C ILE A 146 -10.01 8.09 12.95
N LEU A 147 -10.57 6.95 13.33
CA LEU A 147 -11.94 6.89 13.87
C LEU A 147 -12.10 7.72 15.15
N LEU A 148 -11.07 7.80 15.99
CA LEU A 148 -11.13 8.60 17.21
C LEU A 148 -11.00 10.11 16.93
N LEU A 149 -10.32 10.52 15.86
CA LEU A 149 -10.26 11.92 15.43
C LEU A 149 -11.64 12.48 15.05
N TYR A 150 -12.58 11.63 14.64
CA TYR A 150 -13.98 12.01 14.44
C TYR A 150 -14.59 12.74 15.65
N ALA A 151 -14.26 12.29 16.87
CA ALA A 151 -14.80 12.89 18.10
C ALA A 151 -14.22 14.29 18.43
N TYR A 152 -13.17 14.71 17.71
CA TYR A 152 -12.55 16.03 17.86
C TYR A 152 -12.90 16.98 16.71
N ASP A 153 -13.78 16.56 15.82
CA ASP A 153 -14.31 17.33 14.70
C ASP A 153 -15.79 17.61 14.92
N GLU A 154 -16.12 18.86 15.27
CA GLU A 154 -17.50 19.26 15.55
C GLU A 154 -18.40 19.14 14.31
N ASN A 155 -17.82 19.10 13.13
CA ASN A 155 -18.51 19.01 11.84
C ASN A 155 -18.25 17.71 11.08
N ALA A 156 -17.91 16.61 11.77
CA ALA A 156 -17.51 15.33 11.17
C ALA A 156 -18.55 14.75 10.17
N GLU A 157 -19.82 15.16 10.28
CA GLU A 157 -20.90 14.78 9.36
C GLU A 157 -21.15 15.82 8.24
N ASP A 158 -20.37 16.90 8.16
CA ASP A 158 -20.48 17.86 7.06
C ASP A 158 -19.88 17.27 5.78
N ARG A 159 -20.65 17.26 4.71
CA ARG A 159 -20.25 16.79 3.36
C ARG A 159 -19.95 17.94 2.40
N SER A 160 -19.80 19.15 2.92
CA SER A 160 -19.37 20.28 2.07
C SER A 160 -17.95 20.03 1.55
N VAL A 161 -17.69 20.51 0.34
CA VAL A 161 -16.37 20.39 -0.31
C VAL A 161 -15.27 20.98 0.57
N GLN A 162 -15.55 22.10 1.24
CA GLN A 162 -14.62 22.78 2.14
C GLN A 162 -14.23 21.88 3.31
N HIS A 163 -15.21 21.23 3.94
CA HIS A 163 -14.98 20.37 5.09
C HIS A 163 -14.24 19.08 4.68
N GLU A 164 -14.63 18.44 3.58
CA GLU A 164 -13.96 17.25 3.06
C GLU A 164 -12.49 17.52 2.72
N ILE A 165 -12.15 18.66 2.09
CA ILE A 165 -10.77 19.05 1.81
C ILE A 165 -10.00 19.30 3.11
N SER A 166 -10.59 20.02 4.07
CA SER A 166 -9.96 20.31 5.35
C SER A 166 -9.65 19.04 6.14
N THR A 167 -10.59 18.10 6.19
CA THR A 167 -10.42 16.80 6.86
C THR A 167 -9.32 15.97 6.19
N ALA A 168 -9.28 15.93 4.87
CA ALA A 168 -8.24 15.22 4.15
C ALA A 168 -6.85 15.79 4.43
N ILE A 169 -6.68 17.12 4.36
CA ILE A 169 -5.40 17.79 4.66
C ILE A 169 -5.00 17.53 6.12
N SER A 170 -5.94 17.60 7.05
CA SER A 170 -5.72 17.31 8.47
C SER A 170 -5.17 15.89 8.68
N LEU A 171 -5.73 14.89 8.00
CA LEU A 171 -5.26 13.50 8.12
C LEU A 171 -3.92 13.30 7.43
N ILE A 172 -3.69 13.86 6.23
CA ILE A 172 -2.39 13.85 5.55
C ILE A 172 -1.30 14.43 6.47
N SER A 173 -1.61 15.51 7.17
CA SER A 173 -0.67 16.21 8.06
C SER A 173 -0.35 15.43 9.34
N ARG A 174 -1.37 14.77 9.94
CA ARG A 174 -1.27 14.13 11.26
C ARG A 174 -0.80 12.69 11.22
N LEU A 175 -1.11 11.95 10.15
CA LEU A 175 -0.79 10.52 10.07
C LEU A 175 0.71 10.21 10.23
N PRO A 176 1.66 10.95 9.63
CA PRO A 176 3.09 10.74 9.86
C PRO A 176 3.48 10.82 11.33
N ARG A 177 2.95 11.80 12.06
CA ARG A 177 3.20 11.97 13.50
C ARG A 177 2.58 10.83 14.32
N ILE A 178 1.33 10.47 14.04
CA ILE A 178 0.65 9.35 14.70
C ILE A 178 1.43 8.05 14.50
N MET A 179 1.91 7.80 13.28
CA MET A 179 2.73 6.64 12.93
C MET A 179 3.99 6.54 13.79
N VAL A 180 4.78 7.62 13.84
CA VAL A 180 6.05 7.62 14.59
C VAL A 180 5.80 7.52 16.10
N LEU A 181 4.83 8.24 16.65
CA LEU A 181 4.46 8.14 18.06
C LEU A 181 3.97 6.73 18.43
N THR A 182 3.22 6.10 17.53
CA THR A 182 2.76 4.72 17.73
C THR A 182 3.92 3.73 17.74
N TYR A 183 4.88 3.89 16.84
CA TYR A 183 6.09 3.08 16.81
C TYR A 183 6.82 3.14 18.16
N TYR A 184 7.09 4.32 18.68
CA TYR A 184 7.75 4.48 19.98
C TYR A 184 6.90 3.98 21.16
N ALA A 185 5.58 4.14 21.10
CA ALA A 185 4.69 3.61 22.13
C ALA A 185 4.72 2.07 22.17
N ILE A 186 4.79 1.41 21.01
CA ILE A 186 4.96 -0.05 20.91
C ILE A 186 6.32 -0.48 21.48
N ARG A 187 7.40 0.20 21.09
CA ARG A 187 8.75 -0.07 21.59
C ARG A 187 8.84 0.09 23.12
N ALA A 188 8.25 1.15 23.65
CA ALA A 188 8.20 1.37 25.09
C ALA A 188 7.41 0.26 25.82
N ARG A 189 6.27 -0.14 25.26
CA ARG A 189 5.37 -1.11 25.90
C ARG A 189 5.87 -2.56 25.82
N TYR A 190 6.43 -2.97 24.68
CA TYR A 190 6.75 -4.38 24.39
C TYR A 190 8.23 -4.70 24.41
N ASN A 191 9.10 -3.71 24.20
CA ASN A 191 10.54 -3.91 24.11
C ASN A 191 11.31 -3.29 25.29
N ASN A 192 10.61 -2.67 26.25
CA ASN A 192 11.20 -1.99 27.42
C ASN A 192 12.17 -0.85 27.02
N GLU A 193 11.86 -0.12 25.97
CA GLU A 193 12.64 1.03 25.50
C GLU A 193 12.02 2.34 25.94
N SER A 194 12.80 3.43 25.87
CA SER A 194 12.29 4.77 26.18
C SER A 194 11.35 5.27 25.11
N MET A 195 10.24 5.90 25.52
CA MET A 195 9.34 6.62 24.62
C MET A 195 10.03 7.90 24.12
N ILE A 196 10.24 8.01 22.81
CA ILE A 196 10.78 9.22 22.20
C ILE A 196 9.62 10.00 21.58
N MET A 197 9.51 11.29 21.93
CA MET A 197 8.46 12.20 21.44
C MET A 197 9.10 13.52 20.99
N HIS A 198 9.54 13.55 19.75
CA HIS A 198 10.01 14.78 19.15
C HIS A 198 8.83 15.68 18.72
N ARG A 199 9.01 16.97 18.86
CA ARG A 199 8.16 17.97 18.20
C ARG A 199 8.56 18.04 16.74
N PHE A 200 7.60 18.24 15.84
CA PHE A 200 7.94 18.57 14.45
C PHE A 200 8.62 19.93 14.36
N ILE A 201 9.37 20.15 13.29
CA ILE A 201 10.02 21.41 12.99
C ILE A 201 9.21 22.08 11.88
N PRO A 202 8.66 23.29 12.10
CA PRO A 202 7.94 24.01 11.05
C PRO A 202 8.81 24.23 9.81
N GLY A 203 8.18 24.14 8.63
CA GLY A 203 8.85 24.31 7.35
C GLY A 203 9.58 23.08 6.81
N GLN A 204 9.62 21.97 7.57
CA GLN A 204 10.09 20.70 7.04
C GLN A 204 9.05 20.05 6.12
N SER A 205 9.51 19.45 5.03
CA SER A 205 8.69 18.56 4.21
C SER A 205 8.16 17.36 5.03
N THR A 206 7.20 16.64 4.50
CA THR A 206 6.69 15.42 5.15
C THR A 206 7.78 14.37 5.34
N ALA A 207 8.66 14.20 4.35
CA ALA A 207 9.79 13.27 4.44
C ALA A 207 10.78 13.67 5.55
N GLU A 208 11.18 14.94 5.58
CA GLU A 208 12.06 15.47 6.64
C GLU A 208 11.42 15.37 8.02
N THR A 209 10.13 15.67 8.12
CA THR A 209 9.37 15.53 9.37
C THR A 209 9.38 14.09 9.87
N ILE A 210 9.16 13.10 9.00
CA ILE A 210 9.21 11.68 9.37
C ILE A 210 10.60 11.31 9.90
N LEU A 211 11.67 11.65 9.17
CA LEU A 211 13.04 11.31 9.57
C LEU A 211 13.44 12.00 10.87
N SER A 212 13.16 13.31 11.01
CA SER A 212 13.50 14.07 12.21
C SER A 212 12.73 13.63 13.45
N MET A 213 11.52 13.10 13.28
CA MET A 213 10.74 12.57 14.39
C MET A 213 11.11 11.11 14.73
N LEU A 214 11.50 10.32 13.72
CA LEU A 214 11.84 8.90 13.89
C LEU A 214 13.23 8.71 14.48
N ARG A 215 14.21 9.56 14.14
CA ARG A 215 15.59 9.39 14.58
C ARG A 215 15.80 10.02 15.96
N PRO A 216 16.40 9.30 16.93
CA PRO A 216 16.62 9.85 18.28
C PRO A 216 17.42 11.15 18.32
N ASP A 217 18.41 11.29 17.42
CA ASP A 217 19.27 12.47 17.27
C ASP A 217 18.70 13.53 16.32
N ARG A 218 17.59 13.21 15.63
CA ARG A 218 16.93 14.04 14.61
C ARG A 218 17.77 14.34 13.37
N GLN A 219 18.89 13.64 13.18
CA GLN A 219 19.82 13.92 12.07
C GLN A 219 19.46 13.08 10.83
N PHE A 220 19.56 13.67 9.68
CA PHE A 220 19.43 13.03 8.37
C PHE A 220 20.17 13.88 7.32
N THR A 221 20.55 13.25 6.22
CA THR A 221 21.13 13.95 5.06
C THR A 221 20.04 14.43 4.10
N PRO A 222 20.31 15.44 3.27
CA PRO A 222 19.39 15.86 2.21
C PRO A 222 19.05 14.72 1.24
N GLU A 223 19.99 13.83 0.96
CA GLU A 223 19.82 12.67 0.09
C GLU A 223 18.85 11.65 0.68
N GLU A 224 18.95 11.37 1.98
CA GLU A 224 18.01 10.49 2.69
C GLU A 224 16.59 11.06 2.69
N ALA A 225 16.46 12.36 2.99
CA ALA A 225 15.16 13.02 2.96
C ALA A 225 14.56 13.02 1.54
N ARG A 226 15.38 13.29 0.53
CA ARG A 226 14.97 13.22 -0.87
C ARG A 226 14.53 11.83 -1.28
N MET A 227 15.23 10.79 -0.85
CA MET A 227 14.86 9.42 -1.15
C MET A 227 13.52 9.04 -0.50
N LEU A 228 13.30 9.42 0.75
CA LEU A 228 12.02 9.17 1.41
C LEU A 228 10.88 9.95 0.73
N ASP A 229 11.12 11.18 0.30
CA ASP A 229 10.16 11.98 -0.46
C ASP A 229 9.72 11.29 -1.76
N ILE A 230 10.69 10.74 -2.51
CA ILE A 230 10.40 9.93 -3.71
C ILE A 230 9.55 8.71 -3.35
N MET A 231 9.90 7.99 -2.30
CA MET A 231 9.12 6.84 -1.85
C MET A 231 7.68 7.20 -1.50
N LEU A 232 7.46 8.34 -0.85
CA LEU A 232 6.11 8.84 -0.57
C LEU A 232 5.35 9.12 -1.87
N CYS A 233 5.98 9.73 -2.87
CA CYS A 233 5.36 9.97 -4.18
C CYS A 233 5.00 8.66 -4.90
N LEU A 234 5.90 7.65 -4.90
CA LEU A 234 5.67 6.34 -5.53
C LEU A 234 4.49 5.59 -4.91
N HIS A 235 4.19 5.87 -3.64
CA HIS A 235 3.09 5.24 -2.92
C HIS A 235 1.79 6.06 -2.91
N ALA A 236 1.83 7.34 -3.30
CA ALA A 236 0.72 8.28 -3.16
C ALA A 236 -0.56 7.82 -3.86
N GLU A 237 -0.46 7.25 -5.07
CA GLU A 237 -1.62 6.79 -5.85
C GLU A 237 -1.26 5.64 -6.80
N HIS A 238 -2.24 4.74 -7.05
CA HIS A 238 -2.07 3.63 -7.98
C HIS A 238 -3.40 3.05 -8.50
N GLY A 239 -4.30 3.90 -8.93
CA GLY A 239 -5.54 3.51 -9.60
C GLY A 239 -6.72 3.24 -8.68
N GLY A 240 -7.92 3.60 -9.16
CA GLY A 240 -9.18 3.41 -8.44
C GLY A 240 -9.57 1.94 -8.24
N GLY A 241 -9.01 1.02 -9.04
CA GLY A 241 -9.18 -0.42 -8.88
C GLY A 241 -8.25 -1.08 -7.84
N ASN A 242 -7.33 -0.32 -7.25
CA ASN A 242 -6.55 -0.77 -6.10
C ASN A 242 -7.49 -1.09 -4.92
N ASN A 243 -7.23 -2.16 -4.17
CA ASN A 243 -8.17 -2.66 -3.16
C ASN A 243 -8.56 -1.62 -2.12
N SER A 244 -7.62 -0.81 -1.62
CA SER A 244 -7.92 0.24 -0.64
C SER A 244 -8.60 1.46 -1.28
N SER A 245 -8.24 1.85 -2.51
CA SER A 245 -8.93 2.91 -3.27
C SER A 245 -10.36 2.47 -3.62
N PHE A 246 -10.56 1.23 -4.03
CA PHE A 246 -11.90 0.69 -4.28
C PHE A 246 -12.74 0.61 -3.00
N THR A 247 -12.12 0.28 -1.86
CA THR A 247 -12.78 0.36 -0.54
C THR A 247 -13.23 1.79 -0.23
N THR A 248 -12.40 2.79 -0.55
CA THR A 248 -12.77 4.21 -0.43
C THR A 248 -13.99 4.55 -1.28
N HIS A 249 -14.03 4.14 -2.54
CA HIS A 249 -15.21 4.32 -3.40
C HIS A 249 -16.46 3.65 -2.81
N VAL A 250 -16.34 2.40 -2.37
CA VAL A 250 -17.48 1.64 -1.81
C VAL A 250 -18.10 2.35 -0.60
N LEU A 251 -17.26 2.78 0.36
CA LEU A 251 -17.76 3.45 1.55
C LEU A 251 -18.30 4.86 1.23
N THR A 252 -17.60 5.62 0.40
CA THR A 252 -18.04 6.96 -0.02
C THR A 252 -19.37 6.88 -0.76
N SER A 253 -19.60 5.88 -1.61
CA SER A 253 -20.85 5.69 -2.32
C SER A 253 -22.07 5.45 -1.42
N ALA A 254 -21.81 5.03 -0.17
CA ALA A 254 -22.84 4.87 0.88
C ALA A 254 -23.10 6.16 1.66
N ASP A 255 -22.44 7.28 1.30
CA ASP A 255 -22.54 8.59 1.94
C ASP A 255 -22.12 8.60 3.43
N THR A 256 -21.10 7.79 3.80
CA THR A 256 -20.53 7.81 5.14
C THR A 256 -19.46 8.89 5.30
N ASP A 257 -19.11 9.19 6.55
CA ASP A 257 -18.11 10.20 6.91
C ASP A 257 -16.69 9.87 6.39
N ALA A 258 -15.83 10.89 6.35
CA ALA A 258 -14.45 10.78 5.87
C ALA A 258 -13.62 9.85 6.78
N TYR A 259 -13.77 9.93 8.10
CA TYR A 259 -12.98 9.16 9.06
C TYR A 259 -13.25 7.66 8.93
N SER A 260 -14.52 7.26 8.83
CA SER A 260 -14.92 5.86 8.59
C SER A 260 -14.38 5.35 7.27
N THR A 261 -14.42 6.16 6.22
CA THR A 261 -13.92 5.80 4.89
C THR A 261 -12.42 5.55 4.90
N TYR A 262 -11.63 6.47 5.46
CA TYR A 262 -10.17 6.33 5.47
C TYR A 262 -9.69 5.26 6.45
N ALA A 263 -10.35 5.06 7.56
CA ALA A 263 -10.06 3.94 8.46
C ALA A 263 -10.26 2.59 7.78
N ALA A 264 -11.31 2.45 6.95
CA ALA A 264 -11.55 1.24 6.16
C ALA A 264 -10.50 1.05 5.06
N ALA A 265 -10.05 2.13 4.40
CA ALA A 265 -8.97 2.09 3.43
C ALA A 265 -7.65 1.61 4.07
N ILE A 266 -7.30 2.08 5.27
CA ILE A 266 -6.16 1.57 6.05
C ILE A 266 -6.35 0.08 6.38
N GLY A 267 -7.55 -0.33 6.80
CA GLY A 267 -7.86 -1.74 7.07
C GLY A 267 -7.67 -2.63 5.84
N SER A 268 -8.04 -2.13 4.65
CA SER A 268 -7.79 -2.81 3.38
C SER A 268 -6.29 -2.90 3.08
N LEU A 269 -5.55 -1.79 3.21
CA LEU A 269 -4.11 -1.75 2.96
C LEU A 269 -3.33 -2.66 3.91
N LYS A 270 -3.74 -2.76 5.18
CA LYS A 270 -3.14 -3.65 6.19
C LYS A 270 -3.11 -5.12 5.75
N GLY A 271 -4.00 -5.53 4.86
CA GLY A 271 -4.13 -6.92 4.43
C GLY A 271 -2.84 -7.50 3.85
N ARG A 272 -2.46 -8.72 4.27
CA ARG A 272 -1.22 -9.42 3.86
C ARG A 272 -1.06 -9.56 2.34
N LYS A 273 -2.15 -9.53 1.58
CA LYS A 273 -2.15 -9.60 0.11
C LYS A 273 -2.12 -8.22 -0.57
N HIS A 274 -2.09 -7.14 0.21
CA HIS A 274 -2.06 -5.77 -0.30
C HIS A 274 -0.81 -5.04 0.19
N GLY A 275 -0.82 -4.36 1.31
CA GLY A 275 0.32 -3.57 1.78
C GLY A 275 1.43 -4.37 2.48
N GLY A 276 1.21 -5.66 2.76
CA GLY A 276 2.22 -6.52 3.40
C GLY A 276 3.21 -7.19 2.44
N ALA A 277 3.21 -6.84 1.15
CA ALA A 277 4.06 -7.52 0.16
C ALA A 277 5.55 -7.21 0.33
N ASN A 278 5.91 -5.99 0.73
CA ASN A 278 7.31 -5.61 0.98
C ASN A 278 7.96 -6.39 2.12
N HIS A 279 7.21 -6.71 3.19
CA HIS A 279 7.72 -7.61 4.25
C HIS A 279 8.03 -9.01 3.72
N GLN A 280 7.20 -9.54 2.80
CA GLN A 280 7.44 -10.84 2.19
C GLN A 280 8.68 -10.82 1.30
N VAL A 281 8.91 -9.71 0.57
CA VAL A 281 10.12 -9.53 -0.24
C VAL A 281 11.36 -9.56 0.64
N LEU A 282 11.41 -8.76 1.72
CA LEU A 282 12.57 -8.73 2.63
C LEU A 282 12.82 -10.08 3.30
N ALA A 283 11.77 -10.75 3.79
CA ALA A 283 11.91 -12.06 4.42
C ALA A 283 12.44 -13.10 3.42
N MET A 284 11.96 -13.07 2.16
CA MET A 284 12.47 -13.93 1.09
C MET A 284 13.94 -13.60 0.76
N GLN A 285 14.30 -12.33 0.67
CA GLN A 285 15.67 -11.90 0.41
C GLN A 285 16.62 -12.35 1.53
N LYS A 286 16.19 -12.21 2.78
CA LYS A 286 16.95 -12.72 3.94
C LYS A 286 17.15 -14.23 3.84
N GLU A 287 16.09 -14.97 3.53
CA GLU A 287 16.18 -16.42 3.33
C GLU A 287 17.17 -16.79 2.20
N ILE A 288 17.16 -16.04 1.09
CA ILE A 288 18.13 -16.23 -0.01
C ILE A 288 19.55 -15.94 0.48
N LYS A 289 19.77 -14.81 1.19
CA LYS A 289 21.07 -14.44 1.76
C LYS A 289 21.63 -15.50 2.70
N ASP A 290 20.78 -16.09 3.53
CA ASP A 290 21.17 -17.09 4.52
C ASP A 290 21.50 -18.46 3.90
N ASN A 291 21.01 -18.75 2.68
CA ASN A 291 21.10 -20.07 2.06
C ASN A 291 21.90 -20.13 0.75
N VAL A 292 22.25 -19.00 0.15
CA VAL A 292 23.11 -18.91 -1.01
C VAL A 292 24.50 -18.48 -0.57
N VAL A 293 25.51 -19.28 -0.86
CA VAL A 293 26.90 -19.02 -0.39
C VAL A 293 27.56 -17.93 -1.21
N ASN A 294 27.41 -17.97 -2.52
CA ASN A 294 28.00 -16.99 -3.43
C ASN A 294 26.91 -16.23 -4.20
N TRP A 295 26.62 -15.02 -3.73
CA TRP A 295 25.59 -14.15 -4.35
C TRP A 295 25.98 -13.63 -5.74
N GLU A 296 27.28 -13.70 -6.09
CA GLU A 296 27.75 -13.31 -7.42
C GLU A 296 27.54 -14.43 -8.46
N ASN A 297 27.31 -15.65 -8.00
CA ASN A 297 27.08 -16.80 -8.88
C ASN A 297 25.60 -16.90 -9.27
N ASP A 298 25.31 -16.65 -10.55
CA ASP A 298 23.96 -16.73 -11.11
C ASP A 298 23.33 -18.11 -10.95
N ASP A 299 24.10 -19.18 -11.12
CA ASP A 299 23.59 -20.56 -11.03
C ASP A 299 23.15 -20.91 -9.60
N GLU A 300 23.86 -20.46 -8.57
CA GLU A 300 23.48 -20.69 -7.17
C GLU A 300 22.20 -19.91 -6.83
N VAL A 301 22.10 -18.66 -7.24
CA VAL A 301 20.90 -17.85 -7.00
C VAL A 301 19.70 -18.44 -7.76
N ALA A 302 19.88 -18.81 -9.04
CA ALA A 302 18.83 -19.43 -9.85
C ALA A 302 18.35 -20.78 -9.26
N ALA A 303 19.29 -21.61 -8.79
CA ALA A 303 18.95 -22.89 -8.15
C ALA A 303 18.13 -22.69 -6.85
N TYR A 304 18.43 -21.64 -6.08
CA TYR A 304 17.65 -21.36 -4.88
C TYR A 304 16.27 -20.79 -5.22
N LEU A 305 16.16 -19.90 -6.21
CA LEU A 305 14.88 -19.42 -6.75
C LEU A 305 14.01 -20.58 -7.25
N ALA A 306 14.60 -21.57 -7.91
CA ALA A 306 13.88 -22.79 -8.34
C ALA A 306 13.30 -23.56 -7.15
N LYS A 307 14.02 -23.69 -6.03
CA LYS A 307 13.47 -24.28 -4.79
C LYS A 307 12.27 -23.50 -4.25
N ILE A 308 12.30 -22.15 -4.28
CA ILE A 308 11.15 -21.30 -3.88
C ILE A 308 9.97 -21.57 -4.80
N VAL A 309 10.17 -21.53 -6.13
CA VAL A 309 9.13 -21.75 -7.15
C VAL A 309 8.50 -23.13 -7.02
N ASN A 310 9.29 -24.15 -6.66
CA ASN A 310 8.86 -25.54 -6.44
C ASN A 310 8.30 -25.80 -5.03
N LYS A 311 8.09 -24.76 -4.21
CA LYS A 311 7.54 -24.86 -2.84
C LYS A 311 8.41 -25.67 -1.87
N GLN A 312 9.71 -25.71 -2.11
CA GLN A 312 10.69 -26.45 -1.31
C GLN A 312 11.44 -25.55 -0.31
N ALA A 313 11.41 -24.23 -0.53
CA ALA A 313 12.08 -23.24 0.29
C ALA A 313 11.15 -22.09 0.68
N TYR A 314 11.58 -21.26 1.63
CA TYR A 314 10.87 -20.12 2.18
C TYR A 314 9.49 -20.51 2.71
N ASP A 315 8.44 -19.78 2.37
CA ASP A 315 7.06 -19.97 2.88
C ASP A 315 6.27 -21.06 2.14
N LYS A 316 6.90 -21.75 1.19
CA LYS A 316 6.32 -22.83 0.38
C LYS A 316 5.08 -22.39 -0.44
N SER A 317 4.92 -21.10 -0.69
CA SER A 317 3.86 -20.58 -1.57
C SER A 317 4.15 -20.86 -3.04
N GLY A 318 5.42 -20.93 -3.42
CA GLY A 318 5.88 -21.01 -4.80
C GLY A 318 5.86 -19.66 -5.52
N LEU A 319 5.87 -18.55 -4.75
CA LEU A 319 5.92 -17.18 -5.24
C LEU A 319 7.32 -16.58 -5.03
N VAL A 320 7.83 -15.92 -6.05
CA VAL A 320 8.97 -14.99 -5.92
C VAL A 320 8.36 -13.62 -5.65
N TYR A 321 8.35 -13.21 -4.39
CA TYR A 321 7.77 -11.93 -3.98
C TYR A 321 8.54 -10.77 -4.59
N GLY A 322 7.85 -9.68 -4.92
CA GLY A 322 8.42 -8.57 -5.66
C GLY A 322 8.37 -8.75 -7.18
N MET A 323 8.02 -9.96 -7.68
CA MET A 323 7.89 -10.25 -9.10
C MET A 323 6.41 -10.38 -9.51
N GLY A 324 6.05 -9.69 -10.61
CA GLY A 324 4.71 -9.70 -11.18
C GLY A 324 3.78 -8.64 -10.60
N HIS A 325 2.84 -8.20 -11.42
CA HIS A 325 1.85 -7.19 -11.08
C HIS A 325 0.50 -7.52 -11.74
N ALA A 326 -0.58 -6.96 -11.20
CA ALA A 326 -1.93 -7.16 -11.73
C ALA A 326 -2.16 -6.47 -13.08
N VAL A 327 -1.43 -5.38 -13.36
CA VAL A 327 -1.54 -4.56 -14.58
C VAL A 327 -0.24 -4.61 -15.37
N TYR A 328 0.87 -4.22 -14.76
CA TYR A 328 2.16 -4.13 -15.43
C TYR A 328 2.67 -5.48 -15.95
N THR A 329 3.30 -5.45 -17.10
CA THR A 329 3.82 -6.63 -17.81
C THR A 329 5.31 -6.54 -18.07
N LEU A 330 5.77 -5.51 -18.80
CA LEU A 330 7.20 -5.34 -19.13
C LEU A 330 7.94 -4.54 -18.06
N SER A 331 7.33 -3.51 -17.51
CA SER A 331 7.92 -2.68 -16.46
C SER A 331 6.86 -2.15 -15.50
N ASP A 332 7.25 -1.87 -14.26
CA ASP A 332 6.51 -1.04 -13.29
C ASP A 332 7.31 0.25 -13.12
N PRO A 333 6.80 1.41 -13.56
CA PRO A 333 7.54 2.68 -13.50
C PRO A 333 7.99 3.04 -12.09
N ARG A 334 7.24 2.62 -11.07
CA ARG A 334 7.61 2.83 -9.67
C ARG A 334 8.83 1.99 -9.26
N ALA A 335 8.88 0.73 -9.70
CA ALA A 335 10.03 -0.15 -9.44
C ALA A 335 11.28 0.37 -10.16
N VAL A 336 11.14 0.80 -11.41
CA VAL A 336 12.24 1.36 -12.21
C VAL A 336 12.80 2.62 -11.55
N ILE A 337 11.94 3.55 -11.12
CA ILE A 337 12.36 4.77 -10.42
C ILE A 337 13.02 4.42 -9.09
N CYS A 338 12.38 3.57 -8.27
CA CYS A 338 12.89 3.14 -6.98
C CYS A 338 14.28 2.50 -7.12
N LYS A 339 14.45 1.58 -8.06
CA LYS A 339 15.72 0.92 -8.38
C LYS A 339 16.81 1.94 -8.72
N ARG A 340 16.52 2.90 -9.61
CA ARG A 340 17.49 3.92 -10.05
C ARG A 340 18.01 4.79 -8.89
N PHE A 341 17.14 5.15 -7.95
CA PHE A 341 17.53 5.91 -6.77
C PHE A 341 18.21 5.02 -5.72
N ALA A 342 17.75 3.79 -5.54
CA ALA A 342 18.37 2.80 -4.67
C ALA A 342 19.82 2.51 -5.09
N GLU A 343 20.08 2.36 -6.39
CA GLU A 343 21.42 2.17 -6.93
C GLU A 343 22.35 3.31 -6.52
N LYS A 344 21.93 4.56 -6.71
CA LYS A 344 22.74 5.73 -6.37
C LYS A 344 23.12 5.80 -4.89
N LEU A 345 22.25 5.31 -4.00
CA LEU A 345 22.51 5.29 -2.56
C LEU A 345 23.34 4.08 -2.13
N ALA A 346 23.22 2.94 -2.83
CA ALA A 346 23.86 1.69 -2.44
C ALA A 346 25.31 1.58 -2.92
N ILE A 347 25.61 2.10 -4.13
CA ILE A 347 26.94 1.96 -4.75
C ILE A 347 28.02 2.63 -3.91
N GLY A 348 29.09 1.87 -3.63
CA GLY A 348 30.20 2.33 -2.78
C GLY A 348 29.92 2.28 -1.28
N THR A 349 28.79 1.72 -0.86
CA THR A 349 28.43 1.50 0.54
C THR A 349 28.36 0.01 0.90
N GLU A 350 28.13 -0.29 2.17
CA GLU A 350 27.91 -1.67 2.65
C GLU A 350 26.68 -2.35 2.03
N PHE A 351 25.75 -1.59 1.45
CA PHE A 351 24.53 -2.09 0.83
C PHE A 351 24.71 -2.53 -0.65
N GLU A 352 25.86 -2.26 -1.26
CA GLU A 352 26.07 -2.53 -2.70
C GLU A 352 25.87 -4.01 -3.04
N ALA A 353 26.44 -4.92 -2.27
CA ALA A 353 26.32 -6.36 -2.51
C ALA A 353 24.86 -6.83 -2.45
N GLU A 354 24.07 -6.29 -1.52
CA GLU A 354 22.65 -6.60 -1.39
C GLU A 354 21.85 -6.03 -2.56
N PHE A 355 22.14 -4.81 -2.98
CA PHE A 355 21.53 -4.22 -4.17
C PHE A 355 21.78 -5.09 -5.42
N ARG A 356 23.04 -5.53 -5.63
CA ARG A 356 23.38 -6.41 -6.77
C ARG A 356 22.66 -7.76 -6.71
N LEU A 357 22.43 -8.30 -5.51
CA LEU A 357 21.62 -9.51 -5.34
C LEU A 357 20.16 -9.26 -5.78
N LEU A 358 19.58 -8.11 -5.44
CA LEU A 358 18.22 -7.76 -5.86
C LEU A 358 18.10 -7.66 -7.39
N GLU A 359 19.05 -6.99 -8.04
CA GLU A 359 19.11 -6.92 -9.51
C GLU A 359 19.20 -8.32 -10.12
N LYS A 360 19.98 -9.20 -9.51
CA LYS A 360 20.13 -10.58 -9.96
C LYS A 360 18.83 -11.38 -9.80
N ILE A 361 18.15 -11.25 -8.68
CA ILE A 361 16.83 -11.87 -8.45
C ILE A 361 15.83 -11.38 -9.50
N GLU A 362 15.74 -10.07 -9.74
CA GLU A 362 14.87 -9.47 -10.75
C GLU A 362 15.14 -10.06 -12.14
N ARG A 363 16.39 -10.18 -12.51
CA ARG A 363 16.83 -10.70 -13.83
C ARG A 363 16.57 -12.19 -14.01
N LEU A 364 16.86 -13.00 -12.99
CA LEU A 364 16.80 -14.46 -13.08
C LEU A 364 15.39 -15.04 -12.86
N ALA A 365 14.57 -14.38 -12.04
CA ALA A 365 13.28 -14.93 -11.64
C ALA A 365 12.32 -15.25 -12.81
N PRO A 366 12.18 -14.41 -13.85
CA PRO A 366 11.29 -14.73 -14.98
C PRO A 366 11.65 -16.02 -15.70
N GLU A 367 12.95 -16.24 -15.93
CA GLU A 367 13.46 -17.44 -16.61
C GLU A 367 13.32 -18.69 -15.74
N VAL A 368 13.65 -18.60 -14.45
CA VAL A 368 13.46 -19.69 -13.50
C VAL A 368 11.98 -20.08 -13.41
N ILE A 369 11.07 -19.12 -13.32
CA ILE A 369 9.63 -19.39 -13.27
C ILE A 369 9.15 -20.05 -14.57
N LEU A 370 9.66 -19.61 -15.73
CA LEU A 370 9.33 -20.22 -17.02
C LEU A 370 9.78 -21.69 -17.06
N ASN A 371 11.03 -21.96 -16.67
CA ASN A 371 11.62 -23.29 -16.71
C ASN A 371 10.89 -24.27 -15.78
N GLU A 372 10.52 -23.83 -14.56
CA GLU A 372 9.90 -24.68 -13.56
C GLU A 372 8.38 -24.86 -13.74
N LYS A 373 7.67 -23.88 -14.30
CA LYS A 373 6.20 -23.93 -14.46
C LYS A 373 5.74 -24.14 -15.89
N GLY A 374 6.63 -24.09 -16.88
CA GLY A 374 6.32 -24.33 -18.29
C GLY A 374 5.42 -23.28 -18.94
N THR A 375 5.10 -22.19 -18.25
CA THR A 375 4.25 -21.10 -18.75
C THR A 375 5.01 -19.79 -18.80
N ARG A 376 5.19 -19.27 -20.01
CA ARG A 376 5.71 -17.92 -20.20
C ARG A 376 4.62 -16.92 -19.81
N LYS A 377 4.93 -16.09 -18.86
CA LYS A 377 4.11 -14.93 -18.51
C LYS A 377 5.02 -13.73 -18.50
N ASP A 378 4.63 -12.70 -19.25
CA ASP A 378 5.33 -11.43 -19.16
C ASP A 378 5.22 -10.92 -17.73
N MET A 379 6.38 -10.63 -17.11
CA MET A 379 6.48 -10.40 -15.68
C MET A 379 7.64 -9.43 -15.41
N CYS A 380 7.36 -8.38 -14.67
CA CYS A 380 8.36 -7.42 -14.22
C CYS A 380 8.43 -7.39 -12.70
N ALA A 381 9.48 -6.79 -12.16
CA ALA A 381 9.53 -6.39 -10.76
C ALA A 381 8.44 -5.34 -10.48
N ASN A 382 7.81 -5.43 -9.31
CA ASN A 382 6.93 -4.40 -8.79
C ASN A 382 7.66 -3.53 -7.76
N VAL A 383 7.02 -2.45 -7.28
CA VAL A 383 7.64 -1.50 -6.37
C VAL A 383 8.17 -2.14 -5.08
N ASP A 384 7.54 -3.24 -4.62
CA ASP A 384 7.94 -3.91 -3.37
C ASP A 384 9.30 -4.61 -3.49
N MET A 385 9.79 -4.92 -4.71
CA MET A 385 11.12 -5.51 -4.92
C MET A 385 12.23 -4.66 -4.30
N TYR A 386 12.12 -3.33 -4.40
CA TYR A 386 13.16 -2.40 -3.96
C TYR A 386 12.76 -1.53 -2.77
N SER A 387 11.46 -1.35 -2.49
CA SER A 387 11.00 -0.40 -1.48
C SER A 387 11.48 -0.75 -0.07
N GLY A 388 11.41 -2.02 0.32
CA GLY A 388 11.90 -2.47 1.62
C GLY A 388 13.41 -2.29 1.78
N PHE A 389 14.18 -2.56 0.73
CA PHE A 389 15.62 -2.32 0.71
C PHE A 389 15.95 -0.83 0.89
N VAL A 390 15.25 0.07 0.18
CA VAL A 390 15.41 1.51 0.35
C VAL A 390 15.12 1.95 1.78
N TYR A 391 14.02 1.48 2.36
CA TYR A 391 13.69 1.80 3.75
C TYR A 391 14.76 1.29 4.73
N SER A 392 15.33 0.11 4.47
CA SER A 392 16.43 -0.44 5.28
C SER A 392 17.69 0.43 5.19
N MET A 393 18.07 0.91 4.00
CA MET A 393 19.19 1.86 3.83
C MET A 393 18.96 3.18 4.59
N LEU A 394 17.70 3.64 4.67
CA LEU A 394 17.34 4.84 5.42
C LEU A 394 17.26 4.59 6.95
N GLY A 395 17.52 3.38 7.41
CA GLY A 395 17.40 3.00 8.82
C GLY A 395 15.95 3.03 9.33
N ILE A 396 14.98 2.92 8.44
CA ILE A 396 13.56 2.87 8.80
C ILE A 396 13.21 1.45 9.23
N PRO A 397 12.64 1.25 10.44
CA PRO A 397 12.23 -0.06 10.91
C PRO A 397 11.16 -0.72 10.04
N GLU A 398 11.23 -2.05 9.90
CA GLU A 398 10.27 -2.83 9.09
C GLU A 398 8.81 -2.60 9.50
N ASP A 399 8.53 -2.42 10.79
CA ASP A 399 7.20 -2.14 11.32
C ASP A 399 6.55 -0.88 10.72
N LEU A 400 7.35 0.02 10.14
CA LEU A 400 6.92 1.28 9.54
C LEU A 400 6.69 1.21 8.03
N PHE A 401 7.04 0.13 7.33
CA PHE A 401 6.95 0.07 5.86
C PHE A 401 5.51 0.22 5.34
N THR A 402 4.60 -0.60 5.84
CA THR A 402 3.17 -0.48 5.49
C THR A 402 2.53 0.80 6.04
N PRO A 403 2.82 1.23 7.28
CA PRO A 403 2.39 2.54 7.77
C PRO A 403 2.84 3.74 6.93
N LEU A 404 4.08 3.77 6.45
CA LEU A 404 4.57 4.80 5.52
C LEU A 404 3.78 4.80 4.21
N PHE A 405 3.51 3.61 3.69
CA PHE A 405 2.66 3.45 2.51
C PHE A 405 1.25 4.02 2.76
N ALA A 406 0.66 3.80 3.93
CA ALA A 406 -0.64 4.36 4.31
C ALA A 406 -0.61 5.88 4.39
N CYS A 407 0.42 6.46 5.02
CA CYS A 407 0.60 7.91 5.11
C CYS A 407 0.68 8.54 3.72
N ALA A 408 1.47 7.96 2.82
CA ALA A 408 1.60 8.43 1.46
C ALA A 408 0.30 8.31 0.65
N ARG A 409 -0.38 7.17 0.76
CA ARG A 409 -1.60 6.87 0.01
C ARG A 409 -2.83 7.67 0.48
N MET A 410 -2.76 8.32 1.63
CA MET A 410 -3.86 9.14 2.15
C MET A 410 -4.30 10.21 1.14
N SER A 411 -3.38 10.85 0.42
CA SER A 411 -3.69 11.82 -0.64
C SER A 411 -4.44 11.19 -1.82
N GLY A 412 -4.05 9.98 -2.25
CA GLY A 412 -4.75 9.23 -3.29
C GLY A 412 -6.16 8.80 -2.86
N TRP A 413 -6.32 8.29 -1.65
CA TRP A 413 -7.66 7.97 -1.13
C TRP A 413 -8.55 9.20 -1.04
N ALA A 414 -8.02 10.34 -0.60
CA ALA A 414 -8.77 11.59 -0.54
C ALA A 414 -9.22 12.04 -1.94
N ALA A 415 -8.35 11.97 -2.94
CA ALA A 415 -8.70 12.29 -4.31
C ALA A 415 -9.84 11.38 -4.83
N HIS A 416 -9.77 10.08 -4.61
CA HIS A 416 -10.83 9.13 -5.00
C HIS A 416 -12.15 9.38 -4.24
N ARG A 417 -12.09 9.76 -2.95
CA ARG A 417 -13.27 10.16 -2.20
C ARG A 417 -13.91 11.40 -2.80
N PHE A 418 -13.14 12.43 -3.13
CA PHE A 418 -13.67 13.67 -3.74
C PHE A 418 -14.32 13.40 -5.10
N GLU A 419 -13.69 12.56 -5.92
CA GLU A 419 -14.26 12.14 -7.21
C GLU A 419 -15.59 11.42 -7.02
N GLU A 420 -15.68 10.50 -6.05
CA GLU A 420 -16.92 9.76 -5.77
C GLU A 420 -18.02 10.68 -5.22
N ILE A 421 -17.71 11.63 -4.34
CA ILE A 421 -18.68 12.62 -3.81
C ILE A 421 -19.26 13.47 -4.95
N VAL A 422 -18.42 13.92 -5.88
CA VAL A 422 -18.83 14.83 -6.96
C VAL A 422 -19.50 14.08 -8.10
N SER A 423 -18.96 12.95 -8.52
CA SER A 423 -19.36 12.21 -9.73
C SER A 423 -20.19 10.97 -9.44
N GLY A 424 -20.02 10.34 -8.28
CA GLY A 424 -20.75 9.16 -7.85
C GLY A 424 -22.19 9.53 -7.47
N LYS A 425 -23.17 8.87 -8.10
CA LYS A 425 -24.60 9.13 -7.83
C LYS A 425 -25.35 7.91 -7.31
N ARG A 426 -24.66 6.79 -7.18
CA ARG A 426 -25.28 5.50 -6.85
C ARG A 426 -24.39 4.72 -5.91
N ILE A 427 -25.02 4.11 -4.89
CA ILE A 427 -24.31 3.16 -4.04
C ILE A 427 -23.75 1.98 -4.84
N ILE A 428 -22.48 1.67 -4.64
CA ILE A 428 -21.82 0.52 -5.27
C ILE A 428 -22.38 -0.77 -4.66
N ARG A 429 -23.17 -1.48 -5.45
CA ARG A 429 -23.90 -2.68 -5.01
C ARG A 429 -23.84 -3.78 -6.08
N PRO A 430 -22.76 -4.57 -6.14
CA PRO A 430 -22.67 -5.69 -7.06
C PRO A 430 -23.71 -6.78 -6.76
N ALA A 431 -24.11 -7.51 -7.79
CA ALA A 431 -25.04 -8.64 -7.65
C ALA A 431 -24.32 -9.88 -7.11
N TYR A 432 -24.99 -10.60 -6.18
CA TYR A 432 -24.58 -11.90 -5.70
C TYR A 432 -25.63 -12.96 -6.00
N LYS A 433 -25.22 -14.11 -6.54
CA LYS A 433 -26.10 -15.23 -6.84
C LYS A 433 -26.09 -16.24 -5.70
N SER A 434 -27.29 -16.55 -5.15
CA SER A 434 -27.42 -17.62 -4.16
C SER A 434 -27.08 -18.98 -4.76
N ILE A 435 -26.31 -19.78 -4.03
CA ILE A 435 -26.03 -21.18 -4.38
C ILE A 435 -27.19 -22.13 -4.03
N TYR A 436 -28.15 -21.69 -3.26
CA TYR A 436 -29.35 -22.42 -2.93
C TYR A 436 -30.41 -22.13 -3.99
N SER A 437 -30.70 -23.14 -4.86
CA SER A 437 -31.63 -23.00 -5.98
C SER A 437 -33.12 -23.19 -5.57
N LYS A 438 -33.36 -23.82 -4.43
CA LYS A 438 -34.70 -24.09 -3.92
C LYS A 438 -34.90 -23.54 -2.51
N LYS A 439 -36.11 -23.10 -2.21
CA LYS A 439 -36.52 -22.76 -0.85
C LYS A 439 -36.47 -23.99 0.04
N ARG A 440 -35.82 -23.85 1.18
CA ARG A 440 -35.80 -24.90 2.23
C ARG A 440 -36.95 -24.65 3.20
N ALA A 441 -37.64 -25.75 3.59
CA ALA A 441 -38.63 -25.64 4.65
C ALA A 441 -37.95 -25.34 6.00
N TYR A 442 -38.58 -24.48 6.78
CA TYR A 442 -38.18 -24.32 8.18
C TYR A 442 -38.60 -25.54 8.95
N ILE A 443 -37.69 -26.13 9.69
CA ILE A 443 -37.98 -27.25 10.60
C ILE A 443 -38.01 -26.66 12.01
N PRO A 444 -39.09 -26.79 12.79
CA PRO A 444 -39.16 -26.36 14.18
C PRO A 444 -38.05 -26.98 15.04
N MET A 445 -37.72 -26.35 16.17
CA MET A 445 -36.58 -26.77 16.99
C MET A 445 -36.80 -28.19 17.59
N ASP A 446 -38.03 -28.52 17.90
CA ASP A 446 -38.47 -29.79 18.46
C ASP A 446 -38.51 -30.93 17.42
N GLU A 447 -38.42 -30.60 16.14
CA GLU A 447 -38.38 -31.56 15.01
C GLU A 447 -36.99 -31.74 14.38
N ARG A 448 -35.92 -31.08 14.93
CA ARG A 448 -34.56 -31.14 14.41
C ARG A 448 -33.73 -32.27 14.99
#